data_4793fc6efd01a97c18fe2077b531094e
#
_entry.id   4793fc6efd01a97c18fe2077b531094e
#
_cell.length_a   1.000
_cell.length_b   1.000
_cell.length_c   1.000
_cell.angle_alpha   90.00
_cell.angle_beta   90.00
_cell.angle_gamma   90.00
#
_symmetry.space_group_name_H-M   'P 1'
#
loop_
_entity.id
_entity.type
_entity.pdbx_description
1 polymer ?
#
loop_
_entity_poly.entity_id
_entity_poly.type
_entity_poly.pdbx_seq_one_letter_code
_entity_poly.pdbx_strand_id
1 'polypeptide(L)'
;MSAGNFDINELKRRMHGATQSLKHELGGLRTGRAAASMLEPVQVEAYGSHMPLNQLATVSVPEPRLLSVQVWDKSMVKAVEKAIIDSNLGLSPATEGQVLRLRIPELNQERRKELVKVAHKYAEAARVAVRHVRRDGLDILKRLEKSHEMSEDDQERLANDVQKATDSTISEIDQLLATKEKEILTV
;
A
#
# COMPACT_ATOMS: atom_id res chain seq x y z
N MET A 1 -27.50 -14.59 -15.64
CA MET A 1 -26.42 -13.59 -15.64
C MET A 1 -26.86 -12.45 -16.54
N SER A 2 -27.33 -11.36 -15.99
CA SER A 2 -27.67 -10.16 -16.78
C SER A 2 -26.37 -9.48 -17.20
N ALA A 3 -25.77 -9.96 -18.26
CA ALA A 3 -24.55 -9.39 -18.84
C ALA A 3 -24.84 -8.08 -19.56
N GLY A 4 -25.55 -7.18 -18.93
CA GLY A 4 -25.96 -5.98 -19.64
C GLY A 4 -26.28 -4.76 -18.79
N ASN A 5 -26.40 -4.91 -17.50
CA ASN A 5 -26.75 -3.77 -16.67
C ASN A 5 -25.50 -2.95 -16.33
N PHE A 6 -25.53 -1.67 -16.72
CA PHE A 6 -24.56 -0.71 -16.26
C PHE A 6 -24.78 -0.40 -14.77
N ASP A 7 -23.74 -0.53 -13.96
CA ASP A 7 -23.76 -0.20 -12.55
C ASP A 7 -22.56 0.70 -12.20
N ILE A 8 -22.82 1.98 -11.99
CA ILE A 8 -21.80 2.97 -11.64
C ILE A 8 -21.12 2.63 -10.31
N ASN A 9 -21.85 2.06 -9.36
CA ASN A 9 -21.28 1.70 -8.06
C ASN A 9 -20.27 0.56 -8.18
N GLU A 10 -20.51 -0.40 -9.05
CA GLU A 10 -19.55 -1.48 -9.35
C GLU A 10 -18.27 -0.93 -9.99
N LEU A 11 -18.39 0.01 -10.91
CA LEU A 11 -17.23 0.67 -11.51
C LEU A 11 -16.43 1.46 -10.47
N LYS A 12 -17.11 2.21 -9.61
CA LYS A 12 -16.47 2.95 -8.51
C LYS A 12 -15.77 2.00 -7.52
N ARG A 13 -16.37 0.86 -7.22
CA ARG A 13 -15.77 -0.15 -6.37
C ARG A 13 -14.47 -0.69 -6.98
N ARG A 14 -14.46 -0.99 -8.26
CA ARG A 14 -13.27 -1.46 -8.98
C ARG A 14 -12.18 -0.38 -9.02
N MET A 15 -12.54 0.88 -9.26
CA MET A 15 -11.60 2.00 -9.23
C MET A 15 -11.00 2.18 -7.82
N HIS A 16 -11.83 2.08 -6.79
CA HIS A 16 -11.37 2.13 -5.40
C HIS A 16 -10.41 0.98 -5.08
N GLY A 17 -10.66 -0.22 -5.62
CA GLY A 17 -9.73 -1.35 -5.51
C GLY A 17 -8.34 -1.03 -6.04
N ALA A 18 -8.24 -0.29 -7.15
CA ALA A 18 -6.96 0.15 -7.69
C ALA A 18 -6.22 1.11 -6.74
N THR A 19 -6.93 2.06 -6.11
CA THR A 19 -6.32 2.96 -5.11
C THR A 19 -5.89 2.23 -3.85
N GLN A 20 -6.65 1.25 -3.38
CA GLN A 20 -6.29 0.43 -2.22
C GLN A 20 -5.04 -0.41 -2.49
N SER A 21 -4.94 -1.01 -3.67
CA SER A 21 -3.74 -1.75 -4.09
C SER A 21 -2.52 -0.82 -4.14
N LEU A 22 -2.68 0.39 -4.66
CA LEU A 22 -1.61 1.39 -4.68
C LEU A 22 -1.17 1.77 -3.27
N LYS A 23 -2.10 2.03 -2.36
CA LYS A 23 -1.77 2.33 -0.96
C LYS A 23 -0.96 1.22 -0.32
N HIS A 24 -1.34 -0.02 -0.57
CA HIS A 24 -0.61 -1.19 -0.06
C HIS A 24 0.81 -1.28 -0.65
N GLU A 25 0.96 -1.11 -1.95
CA GLU A 25 2.27 -1.14 -2.61
C GLU A 25 3.18 0.01 -2.16
N LEU A 26 2.65 1.23 -2.07
CA LEU A 26 3.39 2.39 -1.56
C LEU A 26 3.79 2.21 -0.09
N GLY A 27 2.90 1.62 0.72
CA GLY A 27 3.20 1.31 2.12
C GLY A 27 4.36 0.34 2.31
N GLY A 28 4.61 -0.53 1.33
CA GLY A 28 5.75 -1.44 1.32
C GLY A 28 7.09 -0.81 0.93
N LEU A 29 7.08 0.41 0.41
CA LEU A 29 8.31 1.10 0.05
C LEU A 29 9.01 1.66 1.28
N ARG A 30 10.31 1.38 1.41
CA ARG A 30 11.13 1.91 2.50
C ARG A 30 11.43 3.39 2.24
N THR A 31 11.00 4.25 3.16
CA THR A 31 11.19 5.70 3.05
C THR A 31 12.33 6.25 3.91
N GLY A 32 13.09 5.38 4.58
CA GLY A 32 14.08 5.78 5.57
C GLY A 32 13.50 6.16 6.93
N ARG A 33 12.17 6.13 7.08
CA ARG A 33 11.49 6.33 8.36
C ARG A 33 11.14 4.99 9.00
N ALA A 34 11.28 4.93 10.32
CA ALA A 34 10.84 3.80 11.10
C ALA A 34 9.30 3.76 11.15
N ALA A 35 8.74 2.57 10.98
CA ALA A 35 7.32 2.32 11.14
C ALA A 35 7.13 0.94 11.77
N ALA A 36 6.20 0.82 12.70
CA ALA A 36 5.90 -0.46 13.35
C ALA A 36 5.49 -1.55 12.33
N SER A 37 4.84 -1.15 11.24
CA SER A 37 4.45 -2.03 10.14
C SER A 37 5.62 -2.72 9.43
N MET A 38 6.84 -2.20 9.55
CA MET A 38 8.04 -2.84 8.97
C MET A 38 8.30 -4.22 9.58
N LEU A 39 7.85 -4.47 10.81
CA LEU A 39 8.04 -5.71 11.53
C LEU A 39 6.82 -6.66 11.45
N GLU A 40 5.73 -6.25 10.81
CA GLU A 40 4.54 -7.09 10.65
C GLU A 40 4.82 -8.45 9.96
N PRO A 41 5.68 -8.52 8.92
CA PRO A 41 5.99 -9.79 8.28
C PRO A 41 6.88 -10.72 9.12
N VAL A 42 7.45 -10.24 10.21
CA VAL A 42 8.39 -11.01 11.02
C VAL A 42 7.65 -12.09 11.80
N GLN A 43 8.02 -13.34 11.57
CA GLN A 43 7.52 -14.49 12.31
C GLN A 43 8.59 -14.98 13.26
N VAL A 44 8.23 -15.14 14.52
CA VAL A 44 9.14 -15.60 15.58
C VAL A 44 8.82 -17.06 15.93
N GLU A 45 9.84 -17.89 16.01
CA GLU A 45 9.70 -19.24 16.54
C GLU A 45 9.65 -19.17 18.06
N ALA A 46 8.45 -19.34 18.62
CA ALA A 46 8.19 -19.22 20.04
C ALA A 46 7.23 -20.30 20.52
N TYR A 47 7.50 -20.86 21.68
CA TYR A 47 6.65 -21.89 22.31
C TYR A 47 6.31 -23.05 21.40
N GLY A 48 7.26 -23.45 20.52
CA GLY A 48 7.08 -24.57 19.58
C GLY A 48 6.29 -24.27 18.33
N SER A 49 5.94 -23.01 18.07
CA SER A 49 5.22 -22.58 16.87
C SER A 49 5.72 -21.24 16.35
N HIS A 50 5.36 -20.90 15.11
CA HIS A 50 5.63 -19.58 14.55
C HIS A 50 4.54 -18.61 14.96
N MET A 51 4.93 -17.46 15.52
CA MET A 51 4.01 -16.42 15.98
C MET A 51 4.41 -15.07 15.40
N PRO A 52 3.44 -14.21 15.06
CA PRO A 52 3.74 -12.83 14.69
C PRO A 52 4.45 -12.10 15.84
N LEU A 53 5.39 -11.23 15.48
CA LEU A 53 6.17 -10.46 16.48
C LEU A 53 5.27 -9.66 17.40
N ASN A 54 4.18 -9.09 16.92
CA ASN A 54 3.24 -8.28 17.70
C ASN A 54 2.52 -9.05 18.82
N GLN A 55 2.55 -10.38 18.79
CA GLN A 55 2.03 -11.24 19.86
C GLN A 55 3.04 -11.52 20.97
N LEU A 56 4.29 -11.12 20.79
CA LEU A 56 5.40 -11.36 21.72
C LEU A 56 6.02 -10.09 22.29
N ALA A 57 5.77 -8.95 21.64
CA ALA A 57 6.42 -7.69 21.95
C ALA A 57 5.56 -6.50 21.59
N THR A 58 5.86 -5.37 22.23
CA THR A 58 5.31 -4.05 21.87
C THR A 58 6.32 -3.32 21.00
N VAL A 59 5.89 -2.91 19.80
CA VAL A 59 6.71 -2.16 18.85
C VAL A 59 6.33 -0.69 18.92
N SER A 60 7.32 0.19 19.13
CA SER A 60 7.15 1.64 19.16
C SER A 60 8.20 2.34 18.31
N VAL A 61 7.95 3.60 17.99
CA VAL A 61 8.84 4.46 17.20
C VAL A 61 9.22 5.68 18.04
N PRO A 62 10.24 5.58 18.92
CA PRO A 62 10.63 6.71 19.77
C PRO A 62 11.28 7.86 18.99
N GLU A 63 11.90 7.55 17.86
CA GLU A 63 12.53 8.52 16.96
C GLU A 63 12.20 8.18 15.49
N PRO A 64 12.29 9.16 14.56
CA PRO A 64 11.91 8.93 13.16
C PRO A 64 12.64 7.79 12.47
N ARG A 65 13.83 7.40 12.95
CA ARG A 65 14.63 6.31 12.36
C ARG A 65 15.02 5.25 13.39
N LEU A 66 14.25 5.13 14.45
CA LEU A 66 14.51 4.16 15.51
C LEU A 66 13.24 3.40 15.85
N LEU A 67 13.30 2.08 15.73
CA LEU A 67 12.27 1.17 16.25
C LEU A 67 12.71 0.65 17.61
N SER A 68 11.79 0.57 18.53
CA SER A 68 11.97 -0.06 19.85
C SER A 68 11.02 -1.24 19.95
N VAL A 69 11.57 -2.42 20.22
CA VAL A 69 10.82 -3.66 20.41
C VAL A 69 11.00 -4.10 21.85
N GLN A 70 9.94 -3.96 22.64
CA GLN A 70 9.93 -4.42 24.02
C GLN A 70 9.33 -5.82 24.09
N VAL A 71 10.17 -6.82 24.33
CA VAL A 71 9.75 -8.21 24.44
C VAL A 71 9.17 -8.45 25.83
N TRP A 72 7.98 -9.03 25.90
CA TRP A 72 7.27 -9.23 27.18
C TRP A 72 7.86 -10.35 28.02
N ASP A 73 8.32 -11.43 27.36
CA ASP A 73 8.94 -12.57 28.02
C ASP A 73 10.45 -12.53 27.81
N LYS A 74 11.20 -12.39 28.89
CA LYS A 74 12.66 -12.35 28.88
C LYS A 74 13.29 -13.56 28.18
N SER A 75 12.66 -14.74 28.28
CA SER A 75 13.15 -15.94 27.65
C SER A 75 13.03 -15.94 26.12
N MET A 76 12.20 -15.04 25.55
CA MET A 76 11.97 -14.92 24.11
C MET A 76 12.84 -13.87 23.43
N VAL A 77 13.63 -13.10 24.16
CA VAL A 77 14.46 -12.02 23.59
C VAL A 77 15.38 -12.51 22.49
N LYS A 78 16.06 -13.63 22.69
CA LYS A 78 16.97 -14.22 21.72
C LYS A 78 16.24 -14.72 20.46
N ALA A 79 15.06 -15.29 20.64
CA ALA A 79 14.22 -15.76 19.52
C ALA A 79 13.72 -14.60 18.68
N VAL A 80 13.31 -13.51 19.30
CA VAL A 80 12.90 -12.28 18.61
C VAL A 80 14.07 -11.64 17.87
N GLU A 81 15.22 -11.53 18.52
CA GLU A 81 16.43 -11.00 17.89
C GLU A 81 16.82 -11.81 16.64
N LYS A 82 16.85 -13.13 16.76
CA LYS A 82 17.15 -14.03 15.64
C LYS A 82 16.14 -13.85 14.49
N ALA A 83 14.86 -13.79 14.80
CA ALA A 83 13.80 -13.62 13.80
C ALA A 83 13.96 -12.32 13.01
N ILE A 84 14.33 -11.23 13.67
CA ILE A 84 14.58 -9.94 13.03
C ILE A 84 15.80 -10.00 12.12
N ILE A 85 16.89 -10.60 12.57
CA ILE A 85 18.10 -10.78 11.76
C ILE A 85 17.81 -11.64 10.52
N ASP A 86 17.09 -12.73 10.69
CA ASP A 86 16.78 -13.68 9.60
C ASP A 86 15.72 -13.16 8.63
N SER A 87 15.01 -12.06 8.95
CA SER A 87 13.95 -11.52 8.12
C SER A 87 14.41 -10.77 6.86
N ASN A 88 15.70 -10.62 6.65
CA ASN A 88 16.31 -9.89 5.53
C ASN A 88 15.87 -8.42 5.41
N LEU A 89 15.43 -7.82 6.51
CA LEU A 89 15.07 -6.40 6.54
C LEU A 89 16.30 -5.46 6.59
N GLY A 90 17.50 -6.04 6.70
CA GLY A 90 18.74 -5.25 6.79
C GLY A 90 18.88 -4.49 8.11
N LEU A 91 18.18 -4.93 9.16
CA LEU A 91 18.18 -4.32 10.47
C LEU A 91 19.06 -5.11 11.43
N SER A 92 19.90 -4.41 12.18
CA SER A 92 20.77 -4.99 13.21
C SER A 92 20.25 -4.57 14.59
N PRO A 93 19.68 -5.49 15.37
CA PRO A 93 19.17 -5.14 16.69
C PRO A 93 20.30 -4.90 17.69
N ALA A 94 20.18 -3.85 18.49
CA ALA A 94 20.97 -3.62 19.68
C ALA A 94 20.10 -3.98 20.89
N THR A 95 20.47 -5.02 21.60
CA THR A 95 19.70 -5.58 22.71
C THR A 95 20.16 -5.05 24.04
N GLU A 96 19.23 -4.45 24.80
CA GLU A 96 19.43 -4.06 26.21
C GLU A 96 18.31 -4.68 27.05
N GLY A 97 18.61 -5.71 27.83
CA GLY A 97 17.60 -6.41 28.63
C GLY A 97 16.51 -7.03 27.76
N GLN A 98 15.28 -6.56 27.92
CA GLN A 98 14.12 -7.01 27.13
C GLN A 98 13.76 -6.06 25.99
N VAL A 99 14.58 -5.04 25.73
CA VAL A 99 14.35 -4.05 24.67
C VAL A 99 15.37 -4.23 23.57
N LEU A 100 14.89 -4.36 22.34
CA LEU A 100 15.69 -4.34 21.12
C LEU A 100 15.50 -3.00 20.43
N ARG A 101 16.60 -2.34 20.10
CA ARG A 101 16.61 -1.09 19.35
C ARG A 101 17.08 -1.36 17.94
N LEU A 102 16.27 -0.94 16.96
CA LEU A 102 16.52 -1.14 15.54
C LEU A 102 16.69 0.24 14.90
N ARG A 103 17.91 0.55 14.51
CA ARG A 103 18.19 1.79 13.77
C ARG A 103 17.94 1.54 12.29
N ILE A 104 17.12 2.39 11.70
CA ILE A 104 16.84 2.33 10.25
C ILE A 104 17.99 3.06 9.52
N PRO A 105 18.66 2.38 8.55
CA PRO A 105 19.74 3.00 7.78
C PRO A 105 19.25 4.20 6.98
N GLU A 106 20.09 5.22 6.85
CA GLU A 106 19.84 6.34 5.95
C GLU A 106 19.79 5.89 4.51
N LEU A 107 18.83 6.43 3.76
CA LEU A 107 18.79 6.26 2.33
C LEU A 107 19.80 7.25 1.69
N ASN A 108 20.67 6.76 0.82
CA ASN A 108 21.48 7.64 0.00
C ASN A 108 20.64 8.25 -1.15
N GLN A 109 21.15 9.29 -1.82
CA GLN A 109 20.40 9.97 -2.88
C GLN A 109 20.03 9.04 -4.05
N GLU A 110 20.93 8.13 -4.42
CA GLU A 110 20.67 7.17 -5.50
C GLU A 110 19.50 6.24 -5.15
N ARG A 111 19.48 5.73 -3.92
CA ARG A 111 18.39 4.86 -3.44
C ARG A 111 17.06 5.61 -3.36
N ARG A 112 17.08 6.86 -2.94
CA ARG A 112 15.89 7.72 -2.96
C ARG A 112 15.33 7.90 -4.37
N LYS A 113 16.19 8.16 -5.35
CA LYS A 113 15.78 8.28 -6.76
C LYS A 113 15.18 6.99 -7.30
N GLU A 114 15.76 5.85 -6.97
CA GLU A 114 15.21 4.54 -7.33
C GLU A 114 13.82 4.31 -6.72
N LEU A 115 13.64 4.64 -5.45
CA LEU A 115 12.35 4.49 -4.76
C LEU A 115 11.28 5.42 -5.36
N VAL A 116 11.63 6.63 -5.72
CA VAL A 116 10.73 7.55 -6.42
C VAL A 116 10.29 6.96 -7.76
N LYS A 117 11.21 6.39 -8.53
CA LYS A 117 10.86 5.71 -9.79
C LYS A 117 9.90 4.54 -9.57
N VAL A 118 10.13 3.74 -8.55
CA VAL A 118 9.24 2.63 -8.20
C VAL A 118 7.86 3.13 -7.81
N ALA A 119 7.78 4.20 -7.01
CA ALA A 119 6.51 4.83 -6.64
C ALA A 119 5.74 5.33 -7.86
N HIS A 120 6.40 5.99 -8.80
CA HIS A 120 5.82 6.42 -10.06
C HIS A 120 5.30 5.25 -10.89
N LYS A 121 6.05 4.16 -10.93
CA LYS A 121 5.65 2.94 -11.63
C LYS A 121 4.36 2.33 -11.04
N TYR A 122 4.27 2.27 -9.73
CA TYR A 122 3.06 1.78 -9.06
C TYR A 122 1.86 2.70 -9.31
N ALA A 123 2.07 4.01 -9.25
CA ALA A 123 1.01 4.98 -9.54
C ALA A 123 0.52 4.88 -10.99
N GLU A 124 1.42 4.71 -11.96
CA GLU A 124 1.01 4.53 -13.37
C GLU A 124 0.24 3.23 -13.58
N ALA A 125 0.63 2.13 -12.94
CA ALA A 125 -0.11 0.89 -12.98
C ALA A 125 -1.54 1.06 -12.42
N ALA A 126 -1.70 1.83 -11.34
CA ALA A 126 -3.01 2.16 -10.78
C ALA A 126 -3.85 3.00 -11.75
N ARG A 127 -3.25 4.01 -12.42
CA ARG A 127 -3.95 4.81 -13.43
C ARG A 127 -4.41 3.97 -14.61
N VAL A 128 -3.57 3.07 -15.08
CA VAL A 128 -3.93 2.13 -16.16
C VAL A 128 -5.11 1.27 -15.76
N ALA A 129 -5.11 0.74 -14.53
CA ALA A 129 -6.23 -0.05 -14.01
C ALA A 129 -7.54 0.76 -13.97
N VAL A 130 -7.49 2.01 -13.52
CA VAL A 130 -8.65 2.91 -13.50
C VAL A 130 -9.16 3.21 -14.90
N ARG A 131 -8.27 3.50 -15.85
CA ARG A 131 -8.65 3.74 -17.26
C ARG A 131 -9.29 2.51 -17.89
N HIS A 132 -8.83 1.33 -17.51
CA HIS A 132 -9.41 0.07 -17.97
C HIS A 132 -10.85 -0.10 -17.48
N VAL A 133 -11.10 0.18 -16.21
CA VAL A 133 -12.46 0.18 -15.64
C VAL A 133 -13.35 1.20 -16.35
N ARG A 134 -12.85 2.40 -16.61
CA ARG A 134 -13.54 3.44 -17.38
C ARG A 134 -13.95 2.92 -18.77
N ARG A 135 -13.02 2.30 -19.48
CA ARG A 135 -13.27 1.74 -20.82
C ARG A 135 -14.38 0.70 -20.77
N ASP A 136 -14.32 -0.23 -19.81
CA ASP A 136 -15.36 -1.24 -19.63
C ASP A 136 -16.73 -0.61 -19.43
N GLY A 137 -16.84 0.42 -18.58
CA GLY A 137 -18.08 1.13 -18.35
C GLY A 137 -18.62 1.84 -19.60
N LEU A 138 -17.75 2.53 -20.32
CA LEU A 138 -18.14 3.20 -21.57
C LEU A 138 -18.57 2.22 -22.66
N ASP A 139 -17.94 1.06 -22.74
CA ASP A 139 -18.29 0.01 -23.71
C ASP A 139 -19.68 -0.58 -23.41
N ILE A 140 -20.01 -0.77 -22.13
CA ILE A 140 -21.35 -1.19 -21.71
C ILE A 140 -22.41 -0.17 -22.14
N LEU A 141 -22.16 1.12 -21.87
CA LEU A 141 -23.08 2.20 -22.23
C LEU A 141 -23.32 2.30 -23.75
N LYS A 142 -22.27 2.17 -24.56
CA LYS A 142 -22.39 2.16 -26.01
C LYS A 142 -23.22 0.98 -26.51
N ARG A 143 -23.03 -0.18 -25.91
CA ARG A 143 -23.79 -1.39 -26.27
C ARG A 143 -25.27 -1.22 -25.97
N LEU A 144 -25.60 -0.67 -24.77
CA LEU A 144 -26.99 -0.43 -24.35
C LEU A 144 -27.69 0.60 -25.25
N GLU A 145 -27.00 1.65 -25.68
CA GLU A 145 -27.52 2.62 -26.62
C GLU A 145 -27.78 1.98 -28.00
N LYS A 146 -26.84 1.23 -28.54
CA LYS A 146 -26.99 0.54 -29.84
C LYS A 146 -28.13 -0.47 -29.85
N SER A 147 -28.39 -1.14 -28.75
CA SER A 147 -29.50 -2.09 -28.61
C SER A 147 -30.84 -1.41 -28.26
N HIS A 148 -30.88 -0.11 -28.21
CA HIS A 148 -32.06 0.70 -27.84
C HIS A 148 -32.61 0.41 -26.44
N GLU A 149 -31.78 -0.16 -25.55
CA GLU A 149 -32.09 -0.34 -24.13
C GLU A 149 -31.86 0.93 -23.30
N MET A 150 -31.18 1.90 -23.87
CA MET A 150 -30.85 3.17 -23.26
C MET A 150 -30.95 4.30 -24.28
N SER A 151 -31.46 5.48 -23.85
CA SER A 151 -31.49 6.67 -24.69
C SER A 151 -30.08 7.27 -24.85
N GLU A 152 -29.88 8.05 -25.92
CA GLU A 152 -28.65 8.78 -26.13
C GLU A 152 -28.35 9.76 -25.00
N ASP A 153 -29.37 10.47 -24.49
CA ASP A 153 -29.24 11.42 -23.37
C ASP A 153 -28.81 10.73 -22.07
N ASP A 154 -29.38 9.56 -21.76
CA ASP A 154 -29.01 8.76 -20.59
C ASP A 154 -27.59 8.22 -20.72
N GLN A 155 -27.22 7.76 -21.92
CA GLN A 155 -25.87 7.28 -22.20
C GLN A 155 -24.85 8.40 -21.97
N GLU A 156 -25.10 9.60 -22.49
CA GLU A 156 -24.19 10.73 -22.30
C GLU A 156 -24.08 11.13 -20.83
N ARG A 157 -25.18 11.20 -20.10
CA ARG A 157 -25.21 11.51 -18.69
C ARG A 157 -24.40 10.51 -17.86
N LEU A 158 -24.61 9.21 -18.11
CA LEU A 158 -23.87 8.15 -17.38
C LEU A 158 -22.41 8.08 -17.80
N ALA A 159 -22.09 8.37 -19.06
CA ALA A 159 -20.68 8.49 -19.51
C ALA A 159 -19.98 9.64 -18.79
N ASN A 160 -20.65 10.75 -18.55
CA ASN A 160 -20.12 11.87 -17.76
C ASN A 160 -19.89 11.46 -16.31
N ASP A 161 -20.78 10.67 -15.71
CA ASP A 161 -20.60 10.13 -14.35
C ASP A 161 -19.39 9.21 -14.26
N VAL A 162 -19.17 8.37 -15.26
CA VAL A 162 -17.97 7.51 -15.36
C VAL A 162 -16.71 8.36 -15.46
N GLN A 163 -16.74 9.42 -16.25
CA GLN A 163 -15.60 10.33 -16.41
C GLN A 163 -15.28 11.06 -15.10
N LYS A 164 -16.30 11.56 -14.39
CA LYS A 164 -16.11 12.20 -13.07
C LYS A 164 -15.51 11.24 -12.05
N ALA A 165 -15.99 10.00 -11.99
CA ALA A 165 -15.44 8.99 -11.11
C ALA A 165 -13.97 8.68 -11.45
N THR A 166 -13.65 8.60 -12.74
CA THR A 166 -12.27 8.40 -13.24
C THR A 166 -11.36 9.56 -12.81
N ASP A 167 -11.77 10.80 -13.06
CA ASP A 167 -10.98 11.99 -12.76
C ASP A 167 -10.73 12.12 -11.25
N SER A 168 -11.75 11.87 -10.44
CA SER A 168 -11.65 11.89 -8.98
C SER A 168 -10.65 10.84 -8.47
N THR A 169 -10.71 9.62 -9.02
CA THR A 169 -9.83 8.53 -8.63
C THR A 169 -8.38 8.78 -9.06
N ILE A 170 -8.16 9.29 -10.27
CA ILE A 170 -6.82 9.66 -10.74
C ILE A 170 -6.22 10.79 -9.89
N SER A 171 -7.03 11.77 -9.50
CA SER A 171 -6.59 12.82 -8.59
C SER A 171 -6.15 12.24 -7.23
N GLU A 172 -6.88 11.28 -6.69
CA GLU A 172 -6.49 10.59 -5.46
C GLU A 172 -5.16 9.84 -5.64
N ILE A 173 -4.97 9.15 -6.76
CA ILE A 173 -3.71 8.46 -7.09
C ILE A 173 -2.55 9.46 -7.12
N ASP A 174 -2.73 10.60 -7.77
CA ASP A 174 -1.71 11.64 -7.89
C ASP A 174 -1.34 12.22 -6.51
N GLN A 175 -2.32 12.39 -5.62
CA GLN A 175 -2.07 12.83 -4.25
C GLN A 175 -1.31 11.79 -3.42
N LEU A 176 -1.67 10.52 -3.55
CA LEU A 176 -0.96 9.43 -2.88
C LEU A 176 0.50 9.35 -3.33
N LEU A 177 0.75 9.50 -4.63
CA LEU A 177 2.10 9.54 -5.18
C LEU A 177 2.89 10.73 -4.66
N ALA A 178 2.32 11.93 -4.70
CA ALA A 178 2.98 13.16 -4.24
C ALA A 178 3.34 13.10 -2.76
N THR A 179 2.44 12.58 -1.92
CA THR A 179 2.69 12.38 -0.49
C THR A 179 3.84 11.40 -0.26
N LYS A 180 3.85 10.28 -0.98
CA LYS A 180 4.91 9.27 -0.85
C LYS A 180 6.25 9.79 -1.33
N GLU A 181 6.26 10.48 -2.45
CA GLU A 181 7.48 11.11 -3.00
C GLU A 181 8.09 12.09 -2.00
N LYS A 182 7.25 12.92 -1.37
CA LYS A 182 7.69 13.83 -0.32
C LYS A 182 8.28 13.08 0.88
N GLU A 183 7.66 12.00 1.32
CA GLU A 183 8.17 11.16 2.40
C GLU A 183 9.55 10.57 2.06
N ILE A 184 9.75 10.11 0.83
CA ILE A 184 11.03 9.57 0.37
C ILE A 184 12.11 10.64 0.35
N LEU A 185 11.80 11.86 -0.04
CA LEU A 185 12.77 12.93 -0.27
C LEU A 185 13.09 13.77 0.99
N THR A 186 12.24 13.73 2.03
CA THR A 186 12.36 14.62 3.20
C THR A 186 13.01 13.98 4.44
N VAL A 187 13.55 12.80 4.36
CA VAL A 187 14.20 12.15 5.52
C VAL A 187 15.66 12.46 5.60
#